data_8047ad3b73045347602ce44ae4061bf2
#
_entry.id   8047ad3b73045347602ce44ae4061bf2
#
_cell.length_a   1.000
_cell.length_b   1.000
_cell.length_c   1.000
_cell.angle_alpha   90.00
_cell.angle_beta   90.00
_cell.angle_gamma   90.00
#
_symmetry.space_group_name_H-M   'P 1'
#
loop_
_entity.id
_entity.type
_entity.pdbx_description
1 polymer ?
#
loop_
_entity_poly.entity_id
_entity_poly.type
_entity_poly.pdbx_seq_one_letter_code
_entity_poly.pdbx_strand_id
1 'polypeptide(L)'
;MKKRAVYSIYIDVPEKEHYANASDMLLNKNDIKVKKTRDNFITHYQKLLNNKKAYCDSIGVPFFFYENDNEYKDYLKMFLSTYPEITGYEVVNFYKIKKLYDLSKEYDEILYLDFDAIPTTSLNFFDVWDLTKGICVYKNDDQIRNHKPLHLLRQTTRSPTAKYYNAQAMLIESNRSPDNNVINTGIIGASKYHLEKLDYFKNFKETLSLMTKLRYDKNSMYPKNIRDIFRYDNETIFSYKVKLNNVNIQWLDNEWHYFFNNQYYIPKETKIVHTINKDFDQVWSFCEKHNL
;
A
#
# COMPACT_ATOMS: atom_id res chain seq x y z
N MET A 1 9.84 13.69 24.84
CA MET A 1 8.65 13.68 23.96
C MET A 1 9.04 12.89 22.70
N LYS A 2 8.20 11.97 22.22
CA LYS A 2 8.47 11.21 20.98
C LYS A 2 8.47 12.15 19.77
N LYS A 3 9.45 12.00 18.88
CA LYS A 3 9.47 12.71 17.61
C LYS A 3 8.54 12.01 16.62
N ARG A 4 7.57 12.74 16.07
CA ARG A 4 6.54 12.23 15.16
C ARG A 4 6.65 12.88 13.79
N ALA A 5 6.32 12.14 12.73
CA ALA A 5 6.27 12.65 11.36
C ALA A 5 5.10 12.02 10.59
N VAL A 6 4.54 12.80 9.66
CA VAL A 6 3.59 12.32 8.66
C VAL A 6 4.22 12.50 7.29
N TYR A 7 4.02 11.54 6.38
CA TYR A 7 4.45 11.71 5.01
C TYR A 7 3.49 11.11 3.98
N SER A 8 3.61 11.58 2.76
CA SER A 8 2.91 11.07 1.59
C SER A 8 3.82 11.08 0.38
N ILE A 9 3.48 10.28 -0.63
CA ILE A 9 4.22 10.20 -1.89
C ILE A 9 3.24 10.32 -3.04
N TYR A 10 3.60 11.13 -4.04
CA TYR A 10 2.94 11.12 -5.34
C TYR A 10 3.97 11.09 -6.46
N ILE A 11 3.95 10.02 -7.24
CA ILE A 11 4.80 9.86 -8.42
C ILE A 11 3.89 9.44 -9.57
N ASP A 12 3.83 10.30 -10.59
CA ASP A 12 3.08 10.00 -11.81
C ASP A 12 3.85 8.97 -12.64
N VAL A 13 3.37 7.72 -12.59
CA VAL A 13 3.96 6.60 -13.33
C VAL A 13 3.35 6.55 -14.75
N PRO A 14 4.17 6.57 -15.81
CA PRO A 14 3.67 6.41 -17.18
C PRO A 14 2.89 5.11 -17.36
N GLU A 15 1.84 5.14 -18.19
CA GLU A 15 0.95 3.98 -18.41
C GLU A 15 1.70 2.69 -18.75
N LYS A 16 2.71 2.79 -19.64
CA LYS A 16 3.54 1.66 -20.06
C LYS A 16 4.31 0.99 -18.91
N GLU A 17 4.54 1.71 -17.82
CA GLU A 17 5.31 1.23 -16.66
C GLU A 17 4.42 0.60 -15.58
N HIS A 18 3.10 0.55 -15.80
CA HIS A 18 2.17 -0.10 -14.89
C HIS A 18 2.13 -1.63 -15.05
N TYR A 19 2.60 -2.15 -16.19
CA TYR A 19 2.49 -3.56 -16.54
C TYR A 19 3.83 -4.14 -16.98
N ALA A 20 4.13 -5.34 -16.51
CA ALA A 20 5.39 -6.02 -16.84
C ALA A 20 5.40 -6.53 -18.30
N ASN A 21 4.23 -6.84 -18.87
CA ASN A 21 4.09 -7.37 -20.22
C ASN A 21 2.66 -7.25 -20.74
N ALA A 22 2.46 -7.52 -22.02
CA ALA A 22 1.15 -7.46 -22.68
C ALA A 22 0.11 -8.40 -22.05
N SER A 23 0.51 -9.56 -21.50
CA SER A 23 -0.42 -10.48 -20.82
C SER A 23 -0.94 -9.89 -19.50
N ASP A 24 -0.09 -9.25 -18.72
CA ASP A 24 -0.50 -8.53 -17.51
C ASP A 24 -1.44 -7.37 -17.86
N MET A 25 -1.18 -6.67 -18.95
CA MET A 25 -2.04 -5.61 -19.47
C MET A 25 -3.42 -6.14 -19.88
N LEU A 26 -3.47 -7.26 -20.61
CA LEU A 26 -4.73 -7.89 -21.01
C LEU A 26 -5.55 -8.41 -19.82
N LEU A 27 -4.90 -8.98 -18.81
CA LEU A 27 -5.55 -9.46 -17.59
C LEU A 27 -6.14 -8.30 -16.77
N ASN A 28 -5.50 -7.15 -16.79
CA ASN A 28 -5.91 -5.98 -16.00
C ASN A 28 -6.82 -5.00 -16.77
N LYS A 29 -7.06 -5.20 -18.09
CA LYS A 29 -7.98 -4.46 -19.00
C LYS A 29 -8.27 -3.02 -18.58
N ASN A 30 -7.27 -2.10 -18.52
CA ASN A 30 -7.60 -0.83 -17.89
C ASN A 30 -6.74 0.36 -18.28
N ASP A 31 -6.38 0.51 -19.57
CA ASP A 31 -5.77 1.77 -20.03
C ASP A 31 -6.65 2.97 -19.73
N ILE A 32 -7.97 2.83 -19.93
CA ILE A 32 -8.97 3.86 -19.58
C ILE A 32 -8.95 4.16 -18.08
N LYS A 33 -8.80 3.15 -17.21
CA LYS A 33 -8.75 3.34 -15.76
C LYS A 33 -7.46 4.02 -15.33
N VAL A 34 -6.31 3.65 -15.90
CA VAL A 34 -5.02 4.28 -15.59
C VAL A 34 -5.06 5.76 -15.97
N LYS A 35 -5.52 6.08 -17.18
CA LYS A 35 -5.67 7.46 -17.65
C LYS A 35 -6.61 8.26 -16.74
N LYS A 36 -7.82 7.75 -16.47
CA LYS A 36 -8.77 8.41 -15.57
C LYS A 36 -8.19 8.64 -14.17
N THR A 37 -7.44 7.68 -13.65
CA THR A 37 -6.77 7.80 -12.35
C THR A 37 -5.76 8.94 -12.35
N ARG A 38 -4.92 9.03 -13.39
CA ARG A 38 -3.94 10.11 -13.54
C ARG A 38 -4.61 11.48 -13.68
N ASP A 39 -5.61 11.58 -14.55
CA ASP A 39 -6.36 12.82 -14.77
C ASP A 39 -7.01 13.33 -13.47
N ASN A 40 -7.60 12.44 -12.69
CA ASN A 40 -8.17 12.78 -11.38
C ASN A 40 -7.12 13.24 -10.37
N PHE A 41 -5.96 12.59 -10.32
CA PHE A 41 -4.87 13.06 -9.46
C PHE A 41 -4.36 14.43 -9.86
N ILE A 42 -4.17 14.68 -11.16
CA ILE A 42 -3.72 15.99 -11.69
C ILE A 42 -4.74 17.07 -11.30
N THR A 43 -6.03 16.81 -11.55
CA THR A 43 -7.12 17.76 -11.26
C THR A 43 -7.19 18.12 -9.78
N HIS A 44 -7.03 17.15 -8.90
CA HIS A 44 -7.20 17.34 -7.46
C HIS A 44 -5.88 17.47 -6.68
N TYR A 45 -4.74 17.50 -7.36
CA TYR A 45 -3.41 17.47 -6.77
C TYR A 45 -3.23 18.47 -5.63
N GLN A 46 -3.49 19.75 -5.89
CA GLN A 46 -3.27 20.81 -4.91
C GLN A 46 -4.22 20.67 -3.72
N LYS A 47 -5.48 20.27 -3.96
CA LYS A 47 -6.46 20.07 -2.88
C LYS A 47 -6.08 18.87 -1.99
N LEU A 48 -5.58 17.78 -2.58
CA LEU A 48 -5.05 16.62 -1.84
C LEU A 48 -3.83 16.97 -0.99
N LEU A 49 -2.90 17.73 -1.55
CA LEU A 49 -1.70 18.16 -0.85
C LEU A 49 -2.03 19.10 0.31
N ASN A 50 -2.90 20.10 0.07
CA ASN A 50 -3.32 21.06 1.08
C ASN A 50 -4.08 20.40 2.22
N ASN A 51 -4.94 19.41 1.94
CA ASN A 51 -5.65 18.67 2.97
C ASN A 51 -4.70 17.96 3.94
N LYS A 52 -3.65 17.29 3.41
CA LYS A 52 -2.65 16.63 4.26
C LYS A 52 -1.83 17.63 5.09
N LYS A 53 -1.46 18.78 4.50
CA LYS A 53 -0.79 19.85 5.24
C LYS A 53 -1.67 20.38 6.36
N ALA A 54 -2.93 20.71 6.07
CA ALA A 54 -3.88 21.21 7.06
C ALA A 54 -4.09 20.20 8.20
N TYR A 55 -4.21 18.90 7.88
CA TYR A 55 -4.27 17.86 8.90
C TYR A 55 -3.03 17.85 9.78
N CYS A 56 -1.83 17.87 9.20
CA CYS A 56 -0.58 17.85 9.94
C CYS A 56 -0.39 19.11 10.81
N ASP A 57 -0.77 20.27 10.28
CA ASP A 57 -0.76 21.53 11.03
C ASP A 57 -1.71 21.47 12.23
N SER A 58 -2.92 20.90 12.04
CA SER A 58 -3.92 20.76 13.11
C SER A 58 -3.47 19.87 14.26
N ILE A 59 -2.64 18.87 13.99
CA ILE A 59 -2.10 17.94 14.99
C ILE A 59 -0.68 18.30 15.47
N GLY A 60 -0.08 19.37 14.94
CA GLY A 60 1.25 19.85 15.32
C GLY A 60 2.39 18.90 14.96
N VAL A 61 2.30 18.20 13.84
CA VAL A 61 3.30 17.20 13.39
C VAL A 61 3.85 17.60 12.02
N PRO A 62 5.18 17.55 11.78
CA PRO A 62 5.76 17.88 10.48
C PRO A 62 5.26 16.93 9.38
N PHE A 63 5.03 17.53 8.20
CA PHE A 63 4.61 16.82 6.99
C PHE A 63 5.73 16.81 5.94
N PHE A 64 6.02 15.62 5.42
CA PHE A 64 6.98 15.41 4.34
C PHE A 64 6.23 14.93 3.09
N PHE A 65 6.57 15.51 1.96
CA PHE A 65 5.98 15.14 0.68
C PHE A 65 7.06 14.80 -0.32
N TYR A 66 6.98 13.61 -0.92
CA TYR A 66 7.95 13.12 -1.88
C TYR A 66 7.32 12.98 -3.26
N GLU A 67 8.05 13.41 -4.27
CA GLU A 67 7.62 13.44 -5.65
C GLU A 67 8.67 12.80 -6.58
N ASN A 68 8.48 12.97 -7.89
CA ASN A 68 9.41 12.52 -8.92
C ASN A 68 10.64 13.44 -8.99
N ASP A 69 11.37 13.54 -7.90
CA ASP A 69 12.61 14.29 -7.76
C ASP A 69 13.85 13.46 -8.16
N ASN A 70 15.03 14.03 -7.98
CA ASN A 70 16.28 13.35 -8.32
C ASN A 70 16.54 12.13 -7.42
N GLU A 71 16.17 12.19 -6.14
CA GLU A 71 16.33 11.06 -5.23
C GLU A 71 15.49 9.86 -5.69
N TYR A 72 14.24 10.10 -6.06
CA TYR A 72 13.40 9.02 -6.61
C TYR A 72 13.95 8.48 -7.94
N LYS A 73 14.39 9.35 -8.85
CA LYS A 73 14.95 8.92 -10.15
C LYS A 73 16.20 8.06 -9.98
N ASP A 74 17.07 8.41 -9.06
CA ASP A 74 18.25 7.62 -8.74
C ASP A 74 17.87 6.28 -8.11
N TYR A 75 16.90 6.29 -7.20
CA TYR A 75 16.35 5.07 -6.62
C TYR A 75 15.72 4.16 -7.69
N LEU A 76 14.90 4.71 -8.56
CA LEU A 76 14.28 3.98 -9.69
C LEU A 76 15.34 3.33 -10.57
N LYS A 77 16.33 4.09 -10.99
CA LYS A 77 17.44 3.62 -11.84
C LYS A 77 18.22 2.50 -11.16
N MET A 78 18.63 2.69 -9.92
CA MET A 78 19.34 1.68 -9.13
C MET A 78 18.47 0.43 -8.96
N PHE A 79 17.18 0.61 -8.62
CA PHE A 79 16.28 -0.50 -8.35
C PHE A 79 16.05 -1.35 -9.61
N LEU A 80 15.73 -0.73 -10.76
CA LEU A 80 15.51 -1.44 -12.01
C LEU A 80 16.79 -2.09 -12.57
N SER A 81 17.97 -1.52 -12.30
CA SER A 81 19.23 -2.16 -12.68
C SER A 81 19.54 -3.41 -11.85
N THR A 82 19.08 -3.47 -10.61
CA THR A 82 19.28 -4.60 -9.70
C THR A 82 18.19 -5.66 -9.84
N TYR A 83 16.96 -5.25 -10.15
CA TYR A 83 15.75 -6.06 -10.23
C TYR A 83 14.99 -5.78 -11.53
N PRO A 84 15.50 -6.20 -12.70
CA PRO A 84 14.96 -5.81 -14.01
C PRO A 84 13.56 -6.39 -14.31
N GLU A 85 13.11 -7.36 -13.54
CA GLU A 85 11.78 -7.96 -13.64
C GLU A 85 10.67 -7.11 -13.00
N ILE A 86 11.02 -6.03 -12.28
CA ILE A 86 10.07 -5.18 -11.56
C ILE A 86 9.68 -3.98 -12.42
N THR A 87 8.42 -3.56 -12.33
CA THR A 87 7.90 -2.40 -13.09
C THR A 87 8.11 -1.09 -12.34
N GLY A 88 8.09 0.04 -13.05
CA GLY A 88 8.15 1.37 -12.43
C GLY A 88 7.03 1.59 -11.40
N TYR A 89 5.83 1.06 -11.64
CA TYR A 89 4.73 1.11 -10.68
C TYR A 89 5.05 0.37 -9.37
N GLU A 90 5.70 -0.78 -9.44
CA GLU A 90 6.08 -1.55 -8.24
C GLU A 90 7.19 -0.82 -7.48
N VAL A 91 8.12 -0.18 -8.19
CA VAL A 91 9.20 0.60 -7.57
C VAL A 91 8.65 1.75 -6.72
N VAL A 92 7.59 2.45 -7.14
CA VAL A 92 6.94 3.49 -6.32
C VAL A 92 6.45 2.91 -4.99
N ASN A 93 5.84 1.72 -5.03
CA ASN A 93 5.34 1.06 -3.83
C ASN A 93 6.47 0.58 -2.89
N PHE A 94 7.63 0.22 -3.42
CA PHE A 94 8.82 -0.06 -2.61
C PHE A 94 9.47 1.22 -2.09
N TYR A 95 9.46 2.29 -2.87
CA TYR A 95 10.00 3.59 -2.45
C TYR A 95 9.24 4.16 -1.27
N LYS A 96 7.91 4.02 -1.21
CA LYS A 96 7.15 4.43 -0.03
C LYS A 96 7.60 3.73 1.25
N ILE A 97 7.89 2.41 1.17
CA ILE A 97 8.41 1.67 2.32
C ILE A 97 9.84 2.11 2.65
N LYS A 98 10.69 2.37 1.64
CA LYS A 98 12.03 2.93 1.86
C LYS A 98 11.96 4.26 2.65
N LYS A 99 11.07 5.17 2.25
CA LYS A 99 10.90 6.46 2.95
C LYS A 99 10.43 6.30 4.40
N LEU A 100 9.63 5.28 4.69
CA LEU A 100 9.25 4.94 6.06
C LEU A 100 10.49 4.62 6.92
N TYR A 101 11.42 3.82 6.36
CA TYR A 101 12.71 3.52 7.02
C TYR A 101 13.65 4.71 7.08
N ASP A 102 13.71 5.55 6.06
CA ASP A 102 14.56 6.74 6.07
C ASP A 102 14.13 7.70 7.18
N LEU A 103 12.82 7.97 7.29
CA LEU A 103 12.27 8.82 8.34
C LEU A 103 12.45 8.22 9.74
N SER A 104 12.45 6.90 9.89
CA SER A 104 12.65 6.25 11.19
C SER A 104 14.05 6.45 11.77
N LYS A 105 15.01 6.97 10.99
CA LYS A 105 16.32 7.36 11.51
C LYS A 105 16.28 8.60 12.40
N GLU A 106 15.29 9.48 12.18
CA GLU A 106 15.13 10.76 12.85
C GLU A 106 13.87 10.85 13.72
N TYR A 107 12.84 10.07 13.40
CA TYR A 107 11.52 10.08 14.05
C TYR A 107 11.21 8.75 14.73
N ASP A 108 10.62 8.82 15.92
CA ASP A 108 10.26 7.66 16.71
C ASP A 108 8.96 7.00 16.22
N GLU A 109 8.02 7.81 15.76
CA GLU A 109 6.69 7.39 15.27
C GLU A 109 6.37 8.09 13.94
N ILE A 110 5.91 7.31 12.96
CA ILE A 110 5.69 7.78 11.59
C ILE A 110 4.32 7.33 11.12
N LEU A 111 3.59 8.23 10.47
CA LEU A 111 2.36 7.93 9.75
C LEU A 111 2.58 8.16 8.24
N TYR A 112 2.40 7.12 7.46
CA TYR A 112 2.29 7.20 6.01
C TYR A 112 0.82 7.27 5.59
N LEU A 113 0.52 8.17 4.65
CA LEU A 113 -0.77 8.26 3.98
C LEU A 113 -0.56 8.20 2.46
N ASP A 114 -1.20 7.26 1.78
CA ASP A 114 -1.28 7.30 0.31
C ASP A 114 -1.83 8.66 -0.13
N PHE A 115 -1.47 9.12 -1.31
CA PHE A 115 -1.88 10.46 -1.77
C PHE A 115 -3.40 10.59 -1.91
N ASP A 116 -4.09 9.47 -2.11
CA ASP A 116 -5.55 9.35 -2.15
C ASP A 116 -6.20 8.95 -0.81
N ALA A 117 -5.44 8.87 0.26
CA ALA A 117 -5.95 8.75 1.62
C ALA A 117 -6.16 10.17 2.19
N ILE A 118 -7.41 10.57 2.38
CA ILE A 118 -7.83 11.94 2.71
C ILE A 118 -8.26 12.01 4.17
N PRO A 119 -7.48 12.65 5.08
CA PRO A 119 -7.94 12.97 6.42
C PRO A 119 -9.20 13.85 6.40
N THR A 120 -10.21 13.45 7.17
CA THR A 120 -11.48 14.16 7.36
C THR A 120 -11.70 14.49 8.84
N THR A 121 -10.63 14.64 9.61
CA THR A 121 -10.65 14.88 11.05
C THR A 121 -9.45 15.72 11.48
N SER A 122 -9.57 16.39 12.61
CA SER A 122 -8.46 17.02 13.34
C SER A 122 -7.94 16.17 14.51
N LEU A 123 -8.47 14.95 14.71
CA LEU A 123 -7.97 14.05 15.74
C LEU A 123 -6.56 13.59 15.40
N ASN A 124 -5.67 13.66 16.39
CA ASN A 124 -4.29 13.23 16.21
C ASN A 124 -4.20 11.70 16.18
N PHE A 125 -3.79 11.14 15.04
CA PHE A 125 -3.59 9.70 14.86
C PHE A 125 -2.74 9.08 15.98
N PHE A 126 -1.66 9.74 16.34
CA PHE A 126 -0.69 9.23 17.32
C PHE A 126 -1.19 9.25 18.76
N ASP A 127 -2.28 9.94 19.04
CA ASP A 127 -2.88 9.96 20.38
C ASP A 127 -3.99 8.91 20.50
N VAL A 128 -4.54 8.47 19.36
CA VAL A 128 -5.53 7.38 19.29
C VAL A 128 -4.86 6.01 19.16
N TRP A 129 -3.82 5.93 18.33
CA TRP A 129 -3.13 4.67 18.03
C TRP A 129 -1.76 4.62 18.72
N ASP A 130 -1.64 3.75 19.73
CA ASP A 130 -0.37 3.52 20.45
C ASP A 130 0.59 2.67 19.62
N LEU A 131 1.48 3.32 18.88
CA LEU A 131 2.43 2.65 17.98
C LEU A 131 3.50 1.81 18.69
N THR A 132 3.54 1.81 20.03
CA THR A 132 4.38 0.90 20.80
C THR A 132 3.82 -0.53 20.84
N LYS A 133 2.53 -0.70 20.53
CA LYS A 133 1.85 -2.00 20.55
C LYS A 133 1.97 -2.77 19.24
N GLY A 134 2.29 -2.10 18.14
CA GLY A 134 2.38 -2.73 16.82
C GLY A 134 2.31 -1.73 15.68
N ILE A 135 2.49 -2.21 14.46
CA ILE A 135 2.27 -1.43 13.24
C ILE A 135 0.76 -1.33 12.98
N CYS A 136 0.27 -0.12 12.76
CA CYS A 136 -1.12 0.14 12.38
C CYS A 136 -1.27 0.07 10.86
N VAL A 137 -2.08 -0.86 10.39
CA VAL A 137 -2.43 -1.05 8.97
C VAL A 137 -3.85 -1.58 8.85
N TYR A 138 -4.44 -1.51 7.65
CA TYR A 138 -5.78 -2.03 7.42
C TYR A 138 -5.74 -3.48 6.96
N LYS A 139 -6.72 -4.26 7.43
CA LYS A 139 -6.92 -5.65 7.07
C LYS A 139 -7.94 -5.76 5.94
N ASN A 140 -7.53 -6.26 4.79
CA ASN A 140 -8.36 -6.36 3.59
C ASN A 140 -8.81 -7.80 3.28
N ASP A 141 -9.10 -8.58 4.32
CA ASP A 141 -9.46 -10.00 4.19
C ASP A 141 -10.90 -10.22 3.73
N ASP A 142 -11.80 -9.26 3.95
CA ASP A 142 -13.22 -9.41 3.64
C ASP A 142 -13.47 -9.67 2.15
N GLN A 143 -12.62 -9.13 1.28
CA GLN A 143 -12.66 -9.39 -0.15
C GLN A 143 -12.20 -10.81 -0.53
N ILE A 144 -11.54 -11.55 0.36
CA ILE A 144 -11.13 -12.94 0.15
C ILE A 144 -12.27 -13.87 0.53
N ARG A 145 -12.98 -13.62 1.62
CA ARG A 145 -14.04 -14.47 2.18
C ARG A 145 -15.27 -14.56 1.29
N ASN A 146 -15.51 -13.56 0.46
CA ASN A 146 -16.66 -13.48 -0.45
C ASN A 146 -16.40 -14.08 -1.83
N HIS A 147 -15.37 -14.92 -1.99
CA HIS A 147 -14.97 -15.39 -3.30
C HIS A 147 -15.85 -16.49 -3.87
N LYS A 148 -16.28 -16.24 -5.10
CA LYS A 148 -16.68 -17.28 -6.04
C LYS A 148 -15.52 -18.25 -6.27
N PRO A 149 -15.78 -19.51 -6.66
CA PRO A 149 -14.72 -20.48 -6.97
C PRO A 149 -13.64 -19.88 -7.88
N LEU A 150 -12.38 -20.14 -7.58
CA LEU A 150 -11.22 -19.55 -8.25
C LEU A 150 -11.27 -19.61 -9.78
N HIS A 151 -11.86 -20.68 -10.36
CA HIS A 151 -12.00 -20.83 -11.82
C HIS A 151 -13.00 -19.84 -12.45
N LEU A 152 -13.87 -19.21 -11.66
CA LEU A 152 -14.83 -18.20 -12.12
C LEU A 152 -14.31 -16.77 -11.96
N LEU A 153 -13.15 -16.60 -11.32
CA LEU A 153 -12.58 -15.31 -11.04
C LEU A 153 -11.57 -14.95 -12.12
N ARG A 154 -11.85 -13.90 -12.86
CA ARG A 154 -10.79 -13.18 -13.58
C ARG A 154 -9.97 -12.40 -12.54
N GLN A 155 -9.11 -13.12 -11.83
CA GLN A 155 -8.25 -12.53 -10.81
C GLN A 155 -7.23 -11.63 -11.48
N THR A 156 -7.13 -10.41 -10.99
CA THR A 156 -6.01 -9.55 -11.33
C THR A 156 -4.86 -9.84 -10.38
N THR A 157 -3.64 -9.67 -10.84
CA THR A 157 -2.43 -9.83 -10.02
C THR A 157 -2.38 -8.86 -8.82
N ARG A 158 -3.23 -7.83 -8.81
CA ARG A 158 -3.33 -6.81 -7.74
C ARG A 158 -4.51 -7.03 -6.78
N SER A 159 -5.27 -8.10 -6.98
CA SER A 159 -6.42 -8.38 -6.12
C SER A 159 -6.00 -8.82 -4.72
N PRO A 160 -6.80 -8.56 -3.68
CA PRO A 160 -6.55 -9.10 -2.34
C PRO A 160 -6.36 -10.61 -2.33
N THR A 161 -7.10 -11.34 -3.17
CA THR A 161 -6.95 -12.79 -3.32
C THR A 161 -5.57 -13.18 -3.83
N ALA A 162 -5.05 -12.50 -4.85
CA ALA A 162 -3.71 -12.75 -5.36
C ALA A 162 -2.64 -12.51 -4.29
N LYS A 163 -2.76 -11.42 -3.54
CA LYS A 163 -1.85 -11.08 -2.43
C LYS A 163 -1.90 -12.13 -1.32
N TYR A 164 -3.12 -12.58 -0.96
CA TYR A 164 -3.30 -13.62 0.04
C TYR A 164 -2.58 -14.90 -0.32
N TYR A 165 -2.88 -15.47 -1.50
CA TYR A 165 -2.28 -16.74 -1.93
C TYR A 165 -0.78 -16.62 -2.20
N ASN A 166 -0.30 -15.48 -2.68
CA ASN A 166 1.12 -15.26 -2.89
C ASN A 166 1.88 -15.24 -1.56
N ALA A 167 1.41 -14.47 -0.56
CA ALA A 167 2.01 -14.44 0.76
C ALA A 167 1.94 -15.81 1.45
N GLN A 168 0.81 -16.54 1.31
CA GLN A 168 0.65 -17.89 1.82
C GLN A 168 1.68 -18.85 1.23
N ALA A 169 1.86 -18.82 -0.10
CA ALA A 169 2.85 -19.65 -0.78
C ALA A 169 4.29 -19.34 -0.33
N MET A 170 4.60 -18.05 -0.16
CA MET A 170 5.91 -17.61 0.35
C MET A 170 6.17 -18.16 1.78
N LEU A 171 5.15 -18.15 2.65
CA LEU A 171 5.26 -18.69 4.01
C LEU A 171 5.48 -20.21 4.00
N ILE A 172 4.74 -20.95 3.17
CA ILE A 172 4.90 -22.41 3.01
C ILE A 172 6.31 -22.74 2.55
N GLU A 173 6.81 -22.09 1.50
CA GLU A 173 8.19 -22.30 0.99
C GLU A 173 9.27 -21.93 2.01
N SER A 174 8.93 -21.07 2.97
CA SER A 174 9.81 -20.68 4.07
C SER A 174 9.63 -21.54 5.34
N ASN A 175 8.93 -22.68 5.25
CA ASN A 175 8.59 -23.56 6.37
C ASN A 175 7.90 -22.82 7.54
N ARG A 176 6.97 -21.91 7.21
CA ARG A 176 6.16 -21.17 8.16
C ARG A 176 4.68 -21.56 8.05
N SER A 177 3.93 -21.29 9.12
CA SER A 177 2.47 -21.42 9.06
C SER A 177 1.92 -20.57 7.90
N PRO A 178 1.03 -21.12 7.05
CA PRO A 178 0.43 -20.40 5.93
C PRO A 178 -0.63 -19.39 6.35
N ASP A 179 -0.91 -19.30 7.65
CA ASP A 179 -1.88 -18.32 8.18
C ASP A 179 -1.35 -16.89 8.00
N ASN A 180 -2.06 -16.10 7.22
CA ASN A 180 -1.72 -14.71 6.94
C ASN A 180 -2.98 -13.86 6.77
N ASN A 181 -2.78 -12.56 6.69
CA ASN A 181 -3.82 -11.58 6.37
C ASN A 181 -3.38 -10.75 5.18
N VAL A 182 -4.32 -10.23 4.42
CA VAL A 182 -4.02 -9.24 3.39
C VAL A 182 -3.90 -7.88 4.05
N ILE A 183 -2.70 -7.33 4.05
CA ILE A 183 -2.43 -5.99 4.56
C ILE A 183 -2.60 -4.99 3.42
N ASN A 184 -3.36 -3.93 3.66
CA ASN A 184 -3.33 -2.75 2.81
C ASN A 184 -2.36 -1.72 3.38
N THR A 185 -1.47 -1.22 2.54
CA THR A 185 -0.41 -0.28 2.90
C THR A 185 -0.72 1.17 2.50
N GLY A 186 -1.97 1.51 2.25
CA GLY A 186 -2.39 2.87 1.95
C GLY A 186 -2.29 3.82 3.15
N ILE A 187 -2.38 3.26 4.36
CA ILE A 187 -2.12 3.93 5.63
C ILE A 187 -1.22 3.02 6.45
N ILE A 188 -0.09 3.55 6.92
CA ILE A 188 0.85 2.81 7.78
C ILE A 188 1.24 3.70 8.95
N GLY A 189 0.81 3.33 10.16
CA GLY A 189 1.34 3.92 11.40
C GLY A 189 2.40 2.97 11.99
N ALA A 190 3.64 3.44 12.19
CA ALA A 190 4.70 2.59 12.69
C ALA A 190 5.66 3.32 13.62
N SER A 191 6.14 2.62 14.65
CA SER A 191 7.29 3.07 15.43
C SER A 191 8.59 2.53 14.83
N LYS A 192 9.68 3.24 15.08
CA LYS A 192 11.04 2.81 14.71
C LYS A 192 11.31 1.37 15.14
N TYR A 193 10.98 1.01 16.39
CA TYR A 193 11.16 -0.34 16.92
C TYR A 193 10.49 -1.42 16.06
N HIS A 194 9.22 -1.18 15.67
CA HIS A 194 8.49 -2.17 14.87
C HIS A 194 8.95 -2.22 13.43
N LEU A 195 9.48 -1.12 12.87
CA LEU A 195 10.12 -1.13 11.55
C LEU A 195 11.44 -1.91 11.56
N GLU A 196 12.27 -1.71 12.58
CA GLU A 196 13.49 -2.50 12.77
C GLU A 196 13.17 -4.00 12.90
N LYS A 197 12.10 -4.33 13.63
CA LYS A 197 11.63 -5.72 13.76
C LYS A 197 11.05 -6.27 12.45
N LEU A 198 10.30 -5.46 11.69
CA LEU A 198 9.74 -5.84 10.37
C LEU A 198 10.85 -6.18 9.38
N ASP A 199 11.96 -5.44 9.42
CA ASP A 199 13.18 -5.66 8.64
C ASP A 199 12.87 -5.94 7.15
N TYR A 200 12.03 -5.08 6.58
CA TYR A 200 11.37 -5.28 5.28
C TYR A 200 12.35 -5.57 4.15
N PHE A 201 13.48 -4.83 4.11
CA PHE A 201 14.47 -4.93 3.05
C PHE A 201 15.58 -5.95 3.32
N LYS A 202 15.61 -6.58 4.49
CA LYS A 202 16.57 -7.66 4.76
C LYS A 202 16.32 -8.86 3.85
N ASN A 203 17.39 -9.37 3.23
CA ASN A 203 17.31 -10.46 2.27
C ASN A 203 16.25 -10.18 1.18
N PHE A 204 16.20 -8.91 0.71
CA PHE A 204 15.16 -8.49 -0.24
C PHE A 204 15.32 -9.20 -1.59
N LYS A 205 16.56 -9.43 -2.03
CA LYS A 205 16.87 -10.18 -3.26
C LYS A 205 16.35 -11.61 -3.17
N GLU A 206 16.55 -12.28 -2.05
CA GLU A 206 16.06 -13.63 -1.80
C GLU A 206 14.54 -13.67 -1.76
N THR A 207 13.93 -12.65 -1.17
CA THR A 207 12.47 -12.49 -1.16
C THR A 207 11.91 -12.37 -2.57
N LEU A 208 12.51 -11.53 -3.43
CA LEU A 208 12.10 -11.40 -4.83
C LEU A 208 12.38 -12.68 -5.64
N SER A 209 13.52 -13.33 -5.39
CA SER A 209 13.84 -14.63 -6.02
C SER A 209 12.81 -15.71 -5.66
N LEU A 210 12.33 -15.73 -4.43
CA LEU A 210 11.25 -16.61 -4.00
C LEU A 210 9.95 -16.32 -4.77
N MET A 211 9.57 -15.04 -4.91
CA MET A 211 8.39 -14.66 -5.70
C MET A 211 8.52 -15.03 -7.17
N THR A 212 9.71 -14.86 -7.75
CA THR A 212 10.04 -15.27 -9.12
C THR A 212 9.87 -16.79 -9.29
N LYS A 213 10.45 -17.57 -8.37
CA LYS A 213 10.31 -19.04 -8.35
C LYS A 213 8.85 -19.44 -8.29
N LEU A 214 8.08 -18.91 -7.36
CA LEU A 214 6.67 -19.23 -7.18
C LEU A 214 5.84 -18.96 -8.44
N ARG A 215 6.14 -17.91 -9.19
CA ARG A 215 5.42 -17.55 -10.41
C ARG A 215 5.82 -18.38 -11.63
N TYR A 216 7.12 -18.59 -11.83
CA TYR A 216 7.66 -19.07 -13.11
C TYR A 216 8.20 -20.51 -13.09
N ASP A 217 8.35 -21.13 -11.92
CA ASP A 217 8.82 -22.52 -11.84
C ASP A 217 7.79 -23.46 -12.48
N LYS A 218 8.20 -24.11 -13.57
CA LYS A 218 7.36 -25.08 -14.31
C LYS A 218 7.07 -26.33 -13.50
N ASN A 219 7.92 -26.67 -12.54
CA ASN A 219 7.81 -27.84 -11.67
C ASN A 219 7.12 -27.50 -10.33
N SER A 220 6.55 -26.30 -10.21
CA SER A 220 5.86 -25.87 -9.00
C SER A 220 4.68 -26.78 -8.66
N MET A 221 4.50 -27.10 -7.36
CA MET A 221 3.32 -27.78 -6.86
C MET A 221 2.04 -26.94 -6.96
N TYR A 222 2.18 -25.62 -7.14
CA TYR A 222 1.03 -24.72 -7.25
C TYR A 222 0.41 -24.79 -8.66
N PRO A 223 -0.93 -24.91 -8.75
CA PRO A 223 -1.63 -24.90 -10.03
C PRO A 223 -1.31 -23.65 -10.87
N LYS A 224 -1.28 -23.80 -12.20
CA LYS A 224 -0.94 -22.70 -13.10
C LYS A 224 -1.81 -21.45 -12.89
N ASN A 225 -3.12 -21.61 -12.70
CA ASN A 225 -4.06 -20.51 -12.47
C ASN A 225 -3.77 -19.74 -11.17
N ILE A 226 -3.15 -20.38 -10.18
CA ILE A 226 -2.70 -19.71 -8.94
C ILE A 226 -1.37 -18.98 -9.20
N ARG A 227 -0.42 -19.62 -9.90
CA ARG A 227 0.86 -19.01 -10.22
C ARG A 227 0.72 -17.77 -11.12
N ASP A 228 -0.22 -17.80 -12.06
CA ASP A 228 -0.46 -16.71 -13.01
C ASP A 228 -0.92 -15.40 -12.31
N ILE A 229 -1.47 -15.49 -11.09
CA ILE A 229 -1.85 -14.31 -10.32
C ILE A 229 -0.75 -13.80 -9.38
N PHE A 230 0.33 -14.52 -9.18
CA PHE A 230 1.46 -14.08 -8.35
C PHE A 230 2.20 -12.93 -9.04
N ARG A 231 2.68 -11.98 -8.23
CA ARG A 231 3.36 -10.79 -8.70
C ARG A 231 4.27 -10.23 -7.63
N TYR A 232 5.21 -9.39 -8.03
CA TYR A 232 5.95 -8.52 -7.12
C TYR A 232 4.99 -7.45 -6.59
N ASP A 233 4.73 -7.47 -5.29
CA ASP A 233 3.77 -6.59 -4.66
C ASP A 233 4.24 -6.25 -3.24
N ASN A 234 4.28 -4.95 -2.91
CA ASN A 234 4.78 -4.50 -1.62
C ASN A 234 3.93 -4.99 -0.44
N GLU A 235 2.61 -5.11 -0.62
CA GLU A 235 1.68 -5.56 0.42
C GLU A 235 1.81 -7.07 0.68
N THR A 236 2.06 -7.84 -0.38
CA THR A 236 2.39 -9.27 -0.27
C THR A 236 3.66 -9.47 0.55
N ILE A 237 4.73 -8.72 0.23
CA ILE A 237 5.99 -8.78 0.97
C ILE A 237 5.79 -8.31 2.42
N PHE A 238 4.99 -7.26 2.63
CA PHE A 238 4.69 -6.75 3.96
C PHE A 238 4.01 -7.82 4.81
N SER A 239 2.94 -8.45 4.30
CA SER A 239 2.23 -9.54 4.95
C SER A 239 3.16 -10.73 5.29
N TYR A 240 3.99 -11.13 4.32
CA TYR A 240 5.00 -12.18 4.51
C TYR A 240 6.01 -11.83 5.61
N LYS A 241 6.60 -10.63 5.57
CA LYS A 241 7.61 -10.18 6.55
C LYS A 241 7.04 -10.03 7.96
N VAL A 242 5.80 -9.55 8.09
CA VAL A 242 5.09 -9.48 9.37
C VAL A 242 5.03 -10.86 10.03
N LYS A 243 4.65 -11.89 9.29
CA LYS A 243 4.57 -13.27 9.81
C LYS A 243 5.94 -13.88 10.01
N LEU A 244 6.87 -13.69 9.07
CA LEU A 244 8.23 -14.22 9.16
C LEU A 244 8.96 -13.73 10.42
N ASN A 245 8.80 -12.45 10.76
CA ASN A 245 9.51 -11.75 11.82
C ASN A 245 8.66 -11.57 13.10
N ASN A 246 7.46 -12.16 13.16
CA ASN A 246 6.53 -12.07 14.31
C ASN A 246 6.28 -10.62 14.75
N VAL A 247 5.97 -9.73 13.79
CA VAL A 247 5.69 -8.32 14.07
C VAL A 247 4.25 -8.17 14.55
N ASN A 248 4.06 -7.42 15.62
CA ASN A 248 2.73 -7.11 16.12
C ASN A 248 2.02 -6.12 15.19
N ILE A 249 0.76 -6.39 14.91
CA ILE A 249 -0.11 -5.55 14.08
C ILE A 249 -1.30 -5.06 14.91
N GLN A 250 -1.62 -3.80 14.75
CA GLN A 250 -2.88 -3.20 15.15
C GLN A 250 -3.70 -2.94 13.89
N TRP A 251 -4.91 -3.48 13.85
CA TRP A 251 -5.78 -3.35 12.70
C TRP A 251 -6.56 -2.04 12.78
N LEU A 252 -6.33 -1.15 11.82
CA LEU A 252 -7.15 0.05 11.66
C LEU A 252 -8.60 -0.37 11.40
N ASP A 253 -9.52 0.29 12.08
CA ASP A 253 -10.95 0.12 11.84
C ASP A 253 -11.42 0.92 10.62
N ASN A 254 -12.72 0.77 10.28
CA ASN A 254 -13.31 1.45 9.14
C ASN A 254 -13.45 2.97 9.33
N GLU A 255 -13.31 3.51 10.54
CA GLU A 255 -13.28 4.95 10.74
C GLU A 255 -11.92 5.52 10.31
N TRP A 256 -10.83 4.84 10.67
CA TRP A 256 -9.47 5.30 10.39
C TRP A 256 -8.94 4.84 9.03
N HIS A 257 -9.63 3.92 8.35
CA HIS A 257 -9.29 3.53 6.99
C HIS A 257 -10.56 3.14 6.22
N TYR A 258 -11.35 4.13 5.84
CA TYR A 258 -12.57 3.88 5.07
C TYR A 258 -12.26 3.73 3.59
N PHE A 259 -12.43 2.53 3.05
CA PHE A 259 -12.32 2.28 1.62
C PHE A 259 -13.53 2.84 0.87
N PHE A 260 -13.34 4.00 0.24
CA PHE A 260 -14.36 4.58 -0.61
C PHE A 260 -14.22 4.07 -2.05
N ASN A 261 -15.15 3.18 -2.42
CA ASN A 261 -15.15 2.48 -3.70
C ASN A 261 -16.58 2.33 -4.22
N ASN A 262 -17.11 3.34 -4.88
CA ASN A 262 -18.49 3.40 -5.41
C ASN A 262 -19.60 3.25 -4.35
N GLN A 263 -19.33 3.55 -3.10
CA GLN A 263 -20.39 3.67 -2.10
C GLN A 263 -21.21 4.94 -2.33
N TYR A 264 -22.47 4.92 -1.87
CA TYR A 264 -23.36 6.07 -2.02
C TYR A 264 -23.12 7.17 -0.99
N TYR A 265 -22.42 6.87 0.10
CA TYR A 265 -22.14 7.82 1.17
C TYR A 265 -20.86 7.48 1.92
N ILE A 266 -20.31 8.47 2.60
CA ILE A 266 -19.21 8.33 3.54
C ILE A 266 -19.81 8.48 4.95
N PRO A 267 -19.59 7.53 5.88
CA PRO A 267 -20.06 7.65 7.26
C PRO A 267 -19.48 8.90 7.95
N LYS A 268 -20.30 9.57 8.75
CA LYS A 268 -19.91 10.85 9.38
C LYS A 268 -18.73 10.69 10.35
N GLU A 269 -18.61 9.53 10.97
CA GLU A 269 -17.55 9.16 11.91
C GLU A 269 -16.19 8.90 11.24
N THR A 270 -16.14 8.82 9.91
CA THR A 270 -14.92 8.54 9.15
C THR A 270 -13.83 9.57 9.44
N LYS A 271 -12.62 9.10 9.74
CA LYS A 271 -11.44 9.92 10.03
C LYS A 271 -10.49 10.02 8.84
N ILE A 272 -10.36 8.94 8.06
CA ILE A 272 -9.55 8.95 6.83
C ILE A 272 -10.31 8.19 5.74
N VAL A 273 -10.57 8.86 4.62
CA VAL A 273 -11.18 8.25 3.42
C VAL A 273 -10.09 7.85 2.44
N HIS A 274 -9.96 6.57 2.15
CA HIS A 274 -9.06 6.05 1.12
C HIS A 274 -9.84 5.85 -0.20
N THR A 275 -9.63 6.73 -1.17
CA THR A 275 -10.44 6.84 -2.39
C THR A 275 -9.92 5.90 -3.47
N ILE A 276 -10.39 4.64 -3.47
CA ILE A 276 -9.89 3.58 -4.36
C ILE A 276 -10.10 3.91 -5.85
N ASN A 277 -11.27 4.45 -6.20
CA ASN A 277 -11.59 4.82 -7.59
C ASN A 277 -11.23 6.26 -7.95
N LYS A 278 -10.58 7.00 -7.03
CA LYS A 278 -10.19 8.42 -7.20
C LYS A 278 -11.38 9.33 -7.45
N ASP A 279 -12.53 9.02 -6.86
CA ASP A 279 -13.73 9.86 -6.90
C ASP A 279 -13.64 10.94 -5.81
N PHE A 280 -12.73 11.89 -6.04
CA PHE A 280 -12.39 12.92 -5.06
C PHE A 280 -13.52 13.94 -4.87
N ASP A 281 -14.32 14.24 -5.90
CA ASP A 281 -15.41 15.22 -5.79
C ASP A 281 -16.45 14.82 -4.74
N GLN A 282 -16.77 13.53 -4.65
CA GLN A 282 -17.69 13.04 -3.60
C GLN A 282 -17.10 13.21 -2.20
N VAL A 283 -15.79 13.00 -2.03
CA VAL A 283 -15.12 13.20 -0.74
C VAL A 283 -15.10 14.68 -0.37
N TRP A 284 -14.82 15.56 -1.33
CA TRP A 284 -14.87 17.01 -1.08
C TRP A 284 -16.27 17.51 -0.74
N SER A 285 -17.28 17.02 -1.42
CA SER A 285 -18.69 17.34 -1.08
C SER A 285 -19.07 16.85 0.32
N PHE A 286 -18.55 15.70 0.73
CA PHE A 286 -18.70 15.24 2.12
C PHE A 286 -18.02 16.16 3.11
N CYS A 287 -16.76 16.57 2.87
CA CYS A 287 -16.04 17.49 3.74
C CYS A 287 -16.77 18.82 3.88
N GLU A 288 -17.21 19.42 2.76
CA GLU A 288 -17.96 20.67 2.75
C GLU A 288 -19.27 20.58 3.57
N LYS A 289 -20.02 19.50 3.37
CA LYS A 289 -21.30 19.26 4.08
C LYS A 289 -21.11 19.16 5.61
N HIS A 290 -19.97 18.66 6.05
CA HIS A 290 -19.68 18.42 7.47
C HIS A 290 -18.71 19.43 8.09
N ASN A 291 -18.31 20.47 7.34
CA ASN A 291 -17.34 21.50 7.75
C ASN A 291 -15.99 20.90 8.22
N LEU A 292 -15.46 19.96 7.41
CA LEU A 292 -14.21 19.23 7.68
C LEU A 292 -13.06 19.73 6.81
#